data_5cf256a3b50e7a8f8c48e2043f6e9a43
#
_entry.id   5cf256a3b50e7a8f8c48e2043f6e9a43
#
_cell.length_a   1.000
_cell.length_b   1.000
_cell.length_c   1.000
_cell.angle_alpha   90.00
_cell.angle_beta   90.00
_cell.angle_gamma   90.00
#
_symmetry.space_group_name_H-M   'P 1'
#
loop_
_entity.id
_entity.type
_entity.pdbx_description
1 polymer ?
#
loop_
_entity_poly.entity_id
_entity_poly.type
_entity_poly.pdbx_seq_one_letter_code
_entity_poly.pdbx_strand_id
1 'polypeptide(L)'
;MTIYNHTFRVKYYRNYPEVNTMKGKFLTSNQIAAFAAYLKSEEKSENTIEKYIRDVRAFASYMGNAEITKEAVIGYKNKLLSEGYAVRSINSMVASINSLFAFLGWEDVKVKSFKLQQKIYCPEEKELTKTEYMRLVNTAKQKGNERLNLLIQTICGTGIRVSELQYITVEAVQSGKATVNCKNKTRVIFIPLQIRKLLKAYIKKAGIKAG
;
A
#
# COMPACT_ATOMS: atom_id res chain seq x y z
N MET A 1 -7.37 20.59 21.08
CA MET A 1 -6.61 19.38 20.77
C MET A 1 -5.35 19.61 19.91
N THR A 2 -4.96 20.85 19.69
CA THR A 2 -3.88 21.26 18.74
C THR A 2 -2.55 21.61 19.42
N ILE A 3 -2.49 21.71 20.73
CA ILE A 3 -1.32 22.21 21.49
C ILE A 3 -0.33 21.07 21.82
N TYR A 4 -0.78 19.83 21.93
CA TYR A 4 0.09 18.67 22.28
C TYR A 4 1.07 18.27 21.17
N ASN A 5 0.71 18.46 19.91
CA ASN A 5 1.55 18.08 18.77
C ASN A 5 2.79 18.98 18.58
N HIS A 6 2.70 20.25 18.99
CA HIS A 6 3.81 21.20 18.79
C HIS A 6 4.95 20.96 19.79
N THR A 7 4.63 20.55 21.00
CA THR A 7 5.61 20.34 22.08
C THR A 7 6.42 19.04 21.86
N PHE A 8 5.81 17.99 21.30
CA PHE A 8 6.50 16.74 21.00
C PHE A 8 7.45 16.89 19.80
N ARG A 9 7.06 17.68 18.77
CA ARG A 9 7.91 18.04 17.64
C ARG A 9 9.21 18.73 18.07
N VAL A 10 9.10 19.70 18.97
CA VAL A 10 10.26 20.48 19.49
C VAL A 10 11.18 19.59 20.33
N LYS A 11 10.66 18.63 21.08
CA LYS A 11 11.46 17.74 21.94
C LYS A 11 12.30 16.72 21.16
N TYR A 12 11.79 16.20 20.03
CA TYR A 12 12.52 15.25 19.19
C TYR A 12 13.71 15.91 18.47
N TYR A 13 13.58 17.18 18.07
CA TYR A 13 14.67 17.92 17.42
C TYR A 13 15.78 18.38 18.37
N ARG A 14 15.49 18.58 19.67
CA ARG A 14 16.48 19.03 20.66
C ARG A 14 17.59 18.01 20.94
N ASN A 15 17.38 16.74 20.62
CA ASN A 15 18.34 15.67 20.90
C ASN A 15 19.25 15.29 19.71
N TYR A 16 19.17 16.01 18.59
CA TYR A 16 20.06 15.85 17.44
C TYR A 16 20.84 17.14 17.22
N PRO A 17 22.11 17.22 17.64
CA PRO A 17 22.89 18.47 17.64
C PRO A 17 23.34 19.00 16.28
N GLU A 18 23.05 18.33 15.16
CA GLU A 18 23.59 18.70 13.84
C GLU A 18 22.61 19.41 12.89
N VAL A 19 21.46 19.91 13.35
CA VAL A 19 20.43 20.46 12.45
C VAL A 19 20.58 21.97 12.17
N ASN A 20 21.59 22.68 12.69
CA ASN A 20 21.44 24.13 12.72
C ASN A 20 22.68 24.96 12.30
N THR A 21 23.31 24.68 11.15
CA THR A 21 24.31 25.63 10.59
C THR A 21 24.35 25.74 9.07
N MET A 22 23.53 25.01 8.30
CA MET A 22 23.52 25.20 6.84
C MET A 22 22.36 26.12 6.42
N LYS A 23 22.64 27.17 5.67
CA LYS A 23 21.65 28.09 5.08
C LYS A 23 20.68 27.40 4.08
N GLY A 24 20.89 26.12 3.71
CA GLY A 24 20.11 25.35 2.75
C GLY A 24 19.45 24.11 3.37
N LYS A 25 18.43 23.58 2.70
CA LYS A 25 17.74 22.33 3.10
C LYS A 25 18.35 21.15 2.37
N PHE A 26 19.02 20.29 3.11
CA PHE A 26 19.65 19.07 2.57
C PHE A 26 19.08 17.86 3.30
N LEU A 27 18.84 16.78 2.58
CA LEU A 27 18.30 15.55 3.16
C LEU A 27 19.43 14.56 3.48
N THR A 28 19.55 14.19 4.74
CA THR A 28 20.55 13.26 5.23
C THR A 28 19.95 11.88 5.57
N SER A 29 20.79 10.84 5.55
CA SER A 29 20.37 9.50 5.96
C SER A 29 19.87 9.47 7.41
N ASN A 30 20.45 10.28 8.30
CA ASN A 30 20.02 10.38 9.71
C ASN A 30 18.60 10.96 9.83
N GLN A 31 18.25 11.94 9.00
CA GLN A 31 16.88 12.50 8.99
C GLN A 31 15.87 11.49 8.47
N ILE A 32 16.25 10.65 7.48
CA ILE A 32 15.37 9.57 6.99
C ILE A 32 15.16 8.51 8.08
N ALA A 33 16.21 8.15 8.81
CA ALA A 33 16.11 7.22 9.95
C ALA A 33 15.26 7.78 11.09
N ALA A 34 15.43 9.06 11.42
CA ALA A 34 14.62 9.74 12.42
C ALA A 34 13.14 9.84 12.00
N PHE A 35 12.87 10.07 10.72
CA PHE A 35 11.51 10.05 10.19
C PHE A 35 10.86 8.65 10.29
N ALA A 36 11.62 7.57 10.04
CA ALA A 36 11.11 6.21 10.22
C ALA A 36 10.73 5.94 11.68
N ALA A 37 11.57 6.36 12.64
CA ALA A 37 11.28 6.25 14.07
C ALA A 37 10.04 7.10 14.46
N TYR A 38 9.92 8.29 13.92
CA TYR A 38 8.74 9.15 14.10
C TYR A 38 7.47 8.47 13.59
N LEU A 39 7.48 7.89 12.38
CA LEU A 39 6.31 7.18 11.85
C LEU A 39 5.90 6.00 12.72
N LYS A 40 6.87 5.33 13.36
CA LYS A 40 6.61 4.24 14.30
C LYS A 40 5.99 4.76 15.60
N SER A 41 6.47 5.90 16.14
CA SER A 41 5.86 6.53 17.32
C SER A 41 4.45 7.08 17.07
N GLU A 42 4.14 7.40 15.78
CA GLU A 42 2.78 7.76 15.32
C GLU A 42 1.90 6.51 15.04
N GLU A 43 2.33 5.33 15.48
CA GLU A 43 1.60 4.07 15.35
C GLU A 43 1.19 3.70 13.90
N LYS A 44 2.00 4.12 12.91
CA LYS A 44 1.77 3.73 11.52
C LYS A 44 2.08 2.25 11.32
N SER A 45 1.28 1.57 10.49
CA SER A 45 1.55 0.17 10.13
C SER A 45 2.90 0.02 9.44
N GLU A 46 3.57 -1.13 9.62
CA GLU A 46 4.86 -1.43 8.98
C GLU A 46 4.82 -1.21 7.46
N ASN A 47 3.80 -1.69 6.77
CA ASN A 47 3.61 -1.47 5.33
C ASN A 47 3.54 0.03 4.94
N THR A 48 2.99 0.87 5.83
CA THR A 48 2.94 2.32 5.62
C THR A 48 4.32 2.93 5.81
N ILE A 49 5.05 2.51 6.84
CA ILE A 49 6.41 2.97 7.14
C ILE A 49 7.33 2.61 5.98
N GLU A 50 7.36 1.34 5.57
CA GLU A 50 8.16 0.85 4.43
C GLU A 50 7.87 1.64 3.15
N LYS A 51 6.59 1.86 2.84
CA LYS A 51 6.18 2.64 1.67
C LYS A 51 6.70 4.06 1.74
N TYR A 52 6.56 4.74 2.88
CA TYR A 52 6.98 6.12 3.04
C TYR A 52 8.50 6.25 2.93
N ILE A 53 9.24 5.35 3.58
CA ILE A 53 10.71 5.34 3.53
C ILE A 53 11.22 5.03 2.13
N ARG A 54 10.60 4.09 1.41
CA ARG A 54 10.94 3.80 0.02
C ARG A 54 10.78 5.04 -0.87
N ASP A 55 9.65 5.75 -0.77
CA ASP A 55 9.36 6.93 -1.55
C ASP A 55 10.31 8.09 -1.23
N VAL A 56 10.63 8.27 0.06
CA VAL A 56 11.59 9.28 0.54
C VAL A 56 13.01 8.96 0.03
N ARG A 57 13.42 7.69 0.06
CA ARG A 57 14.74 7.28 -0.48
C ARG A 57 14.84 7.51 -1.99
N ALA A 58 13.77 7.24 -2.73
CA ALA A 58 13.71 7.52 -4.18
C ALA A 58 13.86 9.03 -4.45
N PHE A 59 13.20 9.88 -3.66
CA PHE A 59 13.35 11.32 -3.72
C PHE A 59 14.78 11.77 -3.34
N ALA A 60 15.34 11.22 -2.25
CA ALA A 60 16.71 11.53 -1.82
C ALA A 60 17.74 11.17 -2.90
N SER A 61 17.57 10.02 -3.57
CA SER A 61 18.41 9.61 -4.69
C SER A 61 18.31 10.57 -5.88
N TYR A 62 17.12 11.11 -6.16
CA TYR A 62 16.94 12.13 -7.20
C TYR A 62 17.64 13.44 -6.84
N MET A 63 17.55 13.87 -5.59
CA MET A 63 18.15 15.12 -5.13
C MET A 63 19.69 15.03 -5.02
N GLY A 64 20.23 13.85 -4.71
CA GLY A 64 21.66 13.71 -4.42
C GLY A 64 22.08 14.65 -3.30
N ASN A 65 23.04 15.50 -3.59
CA ASN A 65 23.54 16.53 -2.66
C ASN A 65 22.98 17.94 -2.96
N ALA A 66 21.95 18.05 -3.82
CA ALA A 66 21.37 19.35 -4.14
C ALA A 66 20.47 19.87 -3.00
N GLU A 67 20.40 21.19 -2.91
CA GLU A 67 19.48 21.84 -1.98
C GLU A 67 18.02 21.56 -2.36
N ILE A 68 17.21 21.26 -1.35
CA ILE A 68 15.78 21.01 -1.53
C ILE A 68 15.04 22.35 -1.55
N THR A 69 14.63 22.75 -2.75
CA THR A 69 13.75 23.88 -2.99
C THR A 69 12.39 23.40 -3.49
N LYS A 70 11.40 24.27 -3.44
CA LYS A 70 10.07 23.95 -3.95
C LYS A 70 10.10 23.60 -5.45
N GLU A 71 10.94 24.30 -6.21
CA GLU A 71 11.16 24.08 -7.64
C GLU A 71 11.76 22.71 -7.90
N ALA A 72 12.72 22.26 -7.08
CA ALA A 72 13.32 20.93 -7.17
C ALA A 72 12.28 19.83 -6.90
N VAL A 73 11.38 20.01 -5.92
CA VAL A 73 10.31 19.06 -5.66
C VAL A 73 9.28 19.04 -6.79
N ILE A 74 8.96 20.19 -7.41
CA ILE A 74 8.12 20.25 -8.61
C ILE A 74 8.82 19.55 -9.78
N GLY A 75 10.14 19.75 -9.94
CA GLY A 75 10.95 19.04 -10.93
C GLY A 75 10.88 17.54 -10.79
N TYR A 76 10.97 17.02 -9.55
CA TYR A 76 10.80 15.60 -9.28
C TYR A 76 9.41 15.06 -9.70
N LYS A 77 8.33 15.79 -9.38
CA LYS A 77 6.98 15.42 -9.83
C LYS A 77 6.90 15.33 -11.36
N ASN A 78 7.45 16.32 -12.05
CA ASN A 78 7.42 16.37 -13.52
C ASN A 78 8.26 15.25 -14.14
N LYS A 79 9.42 14.93 -13.53
CA LYS A 79 10.24 13.78 -13.93
C LYS A 79 9.45 12.48 -13.81
N LEU A 80 8.78 12.20 -12.68
CA LEU A 80 7.97 11.01 -12.52
C LEU A 80 6.86 10.93 -13.58
N LEU A 81 6.27 12.07 -13.95
CA LEU A 81 5.25 12.13 -14.99
C LEU A 81 5.83 11.79 -16.36
N SER A 82 7.01 12.32 -16.70
CA SER A 82 7.70 12.02 -17.97
C SER A 82 8.20 10.58 -18.06
N GLU A 83 8.48 9.94 -16.92
CA GLU A 83 8.81 8.50 -16.81
C GLU A 83 7.57 7.58 -16.89
N GLY A 84 6.37 8.14 -17.10
CA GLY A 84 5.15 7.39 -17.31
C GLY A 84 4.48 6.88 -16.02
N TYR A 85 4.87 7.38 -14.85
CA TYR A 85 4.16 7.01 -13.61
C TYR A 85 2.71 7.49 -13.62
N ALA A 86 1.79 6.64 -13.17
CA ALA A 86 0.40 7.03 -13.01
C ALA A 86 0.26 8.19 -12.00
N VAL A 87 -0.55 9.19 -12.34
CA VAL A 87 -0.76 10.39 -11.50
C VAL A 87 -1.15 10.03 -10.06
N ARG A 88 -1.95 8.96 -9.86
CA ARG A 88 -2.30 8.46 -8.52
C ARG A 88 -1.06 8.00 -7.74
N SER A 89 -0.11 7.33 -8.40
CA SER A 89 1.16 6.90 -7.81
C SER A 89 2.03 8.08 -7.44
N ILE A 90 2.16 9.07 -8.34
CA ILE A 90 2.90 10.31 -8.08
C ILE A 90 2.32 11.03 -6.86
N ASN A 91 0.99 11.20 -6.80
CA ASN A 91 0.33 11.84 -5.66
C ASN A 91 0.59 11.08 -4.35
N SER A 92 0.66 9.75 -4.40
CA SER A 92 0.99 8.93 -3.24
C SER A 92 2.45 9.13 -2.79
N MET A 93 3.40 9.25 -3.73
CA MET A 93 4.81 9.57 -3.43
C MET A 93 4.96 10.98 -2.86
N VAL A 94 4.29 11.96 -3.47
CA VAL A 94 4.24 13.35 -2.98
C VAL A 94 3.70 13.42 -1.54
N ALA A 95 2.69 12.63 -1.20
CA ALA A 95 2.17 12.57 0.16
C ALA A 95 3.22 12.09 1.17
N SER A 96 4.03 11.09 0.81
CA SER A 96 5.15 10.61 1.65
C SER A 96 6.22 11.68 1.85
N ILE A 97 6.61 12.38 0.78
CA ILE A 97 7.61 13.45 0.80
C ILE A 97 7.10 14.65 1.61
N ASN A 98 5.87 15.09 1.38
CA ASN A 98 5.26 16.17 2.18
C ASN A 98 5.14 15.81 3.66
N SER A 99 4.93 14.54 4.00
CA SER A 99 4.94 14.07 5.38
C SER A 99 6.33 14.18 6.01
N LEU A 100 7.39 13.84 5.27
CA LEU A 100 8.76 14.09 5.70
C LEU A 100 9.01 15.59 5.91
N PHE A 101 8.64 16.44 4.96
CA PHE A 101 8.82 17.89 5.10
C PHE A 101 8.06 18.45 6.30
N ALA A 102 6.85 17.94 6.57
CA ALA A 102 6.13 18.29 7.78
C ALA A 102 6.89 17.89 9.05
N PHE A 103 7.49 16.70 9.07
CA PHE A 103 8.32 16.24 10.18
C PHE A 103 9.56 17.12 10.37
N LEU A 104 10.23 17.52 9.28
CA LEU A 104 11.41 18.38 9.30
C LEU A 104 11.09 19.87 9.55
N GLY A 105 9.82 20.26 9.56
CA GLY A 105 9.42 21.67 9.67
C GLY A 105 9.61 22.49 8.38
N TRP A 106 9.79 21.82 7.24
CA TRP A 106 10.03 22.42 5.93
C TRP A 106 8.71 22.66 5.17
N GLU A 107 7.84 23.50 5.73
CA GLU A 107 6.48 23.74 5.18
C GLU A 107 6.51 24.45 3.81
N ASP A 108 7.52 25.28 3.57
CA ASP A 108 7.67 26.14 2.39
C ASP A 108 8.00 25.32 1.11
N VAL A 109 8.64 24.15 1.24
CA VAL A 109 8.98 23.28 0.09
C VAL A 109 7.90 22.24 -0.24
N LYS A 110 6.83 22.17 0.53
CA LYS A 110 5.70 21.28 0.23
C LYS A 110 5.03 21.65 -1.09
N VAL A 111 4.61 20.63 -1.82
CA VAL A 111 3.95 20.77 -3.12
C VAL A 111 2.55 20.16 -3.12
N LYS A 112 1.68 20.70 -3.96
CA LYS A 112 0.32 20.19 -4.15
C LYS A 112 0.35 18.91 -5.00
N SER A 113 -0.54 17.99 -4.70
CA SER A 113 -0.86 16.85 -5.55
C SER A 113 -1.42 17.30 -6.90
N PHE A 114 -1.25 16.48 -7.94
CA PHE A 114 -1.96 16.70 -9.19
C PHE A 114 -3.46 16.52 -8.99
N LYS A 115 -4.25 17.38 -9.63
CA LYS A 115 -5.71 17.20 -9.65
C LYS A 115 -6.05 15.94 -10.44
N LEU A 116 -6.83 15.04 -9.83
CA LEU A 116 -7.36 13.86 -10.47
C LEU A 116 -8.84 14.07 -10.72
N GLN A 117 -9.26 13.99 -11.97
CA GLN A 117 -10.66 13.75 -12.25
C GLN A 117 -10.96 12.28 -11.90
N GLN A 118 -11.70 12.06 -10.83
CA GLN A 118 -12.16 10.72 -10.50
C GLN A 118 -13.24 10.32 -11.48
N LYS A 119 -12.95 9.35 -12.35
CA LYS A 119 -14.00 8.62 -13.05
C LYS A 119 -14.73 7.79 -11.99
N ILE A 120 -16.04 7.99 -11.89
CA ILE A 120 -16.91 7.32 -10.89
C ILE A 120 -16.94 5.81 -11.13
N TYR A 121 -16.79 5.39 -12.38
CA TYR A 121 -16.82 3.98 -12.79
C TYR A 121 -15.49 3.52 -13.36
N CYS A 122 -15.14 2.26 -13.08
CA CYS A 122 -14.06 1.59 -13.78
C CYS A 122 -14.43 1.49 -15.27
N PRO A 123 -13.53 1.79 -16.21
CA PRO A 123 -13.79 1.51 -17.62
C PRO A 123 -14.07 0.00 -17.81
N GLU A 124 -15.10 -0.34 -18.58
CA GLU A 124 -15.49 -1.74 -18.87
C GLU A 124 -14.31 -2.57 -19.39
N GLU A 125 -13.41 -1.95 -20.16
CA GLU A 125 -12.19 -2.57 -20.69
C GLU A 125 -11.23 -3.08 -19.60
N LYS A 126 -11.38 -2.65 -18.35
CA LYS A 126 -10.59 -3.07 -17.21
C LYS A 126 -11.30 -4.08 -16.31
N GLU A 127 -12.53 -4.42 -16.64
CA GLU A 127 -13.29 -5.43 -15.92
C GLU A 127 -13.06 -6.80 -16.56
N LEU A 128 -12.92 -7.82 -15.71
CA LEU A 128 -12.77 -9.19 -16.17
C LEU A 128 -14.12 -9.68 -16.73
N THR A 129 -14.17 -9.92 -18.03
CA THR A 129 -15.36 -10.48 -18.68
C THR A 129 -15.57 -11.94 -18.29
N LYS A 130 -16.83 -12.42 -18.42
CA LYS A 130 -17.13 -13.84 -18.17
C LYS A 130 -16.28 -14.78 -19.06
N THR A 131 -16.04 -14.39 -20.30
CA THR A 131 -15.22 -15.17 -21.24
C THR A 131 -13.77 -15.27 -20.80
N GLU A 132 -13.17 -14.16 -20.37
CA GLU A 132 -11.81 -14.14 -19.85
C GLU A 132 -11.69 -14.92 -18.54
N TYR A 133 -12.65 -14.78 -17.63
CA TYR A 133 -12.72 -15.60 -16.43
C TYR A 133 -12.73 -17.10 -16.74
N MET A 134 -13.61 -17.54 -17.65
CA MET A 134 -13.67 -18.94 -18.06
C MET A 134 -12.40 -19.42 -18.71
N ARG A 135 -11.74 -18.57 -19.51
CA ARG A 135 -10.45 -18.85 -20.12
C ARG A 135 -9.37 -19.06 -19.06
N LEU A 136 -9.30 -18.21 -18.03
CA LEU A 136 -8.34 -18.35 -16.92
C LEU A 136 -8.56 -19.66 -16.16
N VAL A 137 -9.79 -19.97 -15.80
CA VAL A 137 -10.16 -21.21 -15.08
C VAL A 137 -9.79 -22.45 -15.91
N ASN A 138 -10.15 -22.47 -17.19
CA ASN A 138 -9.87 -23.60 -18.07
C ASN A 138 -8.36 -23.78 -18.32
N THR A 139 -7.61 -22.69 -18.51
CA THR A 139 -6.16 -22.75 -18.69
C THR A 139 -5.46 -23.30 -17.44
N ALA A 140 -5.87 -22.86 -16.25
CA ALA A 140 -5.35 -23.42 -15.00
C ALA A 140 -5.63 -24.92 -14.86
N LYS A 141 -6.84 -25.36 -15.26
CA LYS A 141 -7.23 -26.76 -15.28
C LYS A 141 -6.41 -27.59 -16.28
N GLN A 142 -6.25 -27.10 -17.50
CA GLN A 142 -5.47 -27.77 -18.56
C GLN A 142 -4.00 -27.94 -18.17
N LYS A 143 -3.43 -26.95 -17.45
CA LYS A 143 -2.06 -27.01 -16.92
C LYS A 143 -1.93 -27.88 -15.68
N GLY A 144 -2.97 -28.56 -15.22
CA GLY A 144 -2.96 -29.36 -13.99
C GLY A 144 -2.78 -28.54 -12.71
N ASN A 145 -2.86 -27.21 -12.78
CA ASN A 145 -2.68 -26.35 -11.60
C ASN A 145 -4.00 -26.16 -10.85
N GLU A 146 -4.40 -27.21 -10.12
CA GLU A 146 -5.65 -27.24 -9.37
C GLU A 146 -5.73 -26.12 -8.31
N ARG A 147 -4.60 -25.82 -7.64
CA ARG A 147 -4.54 -24.74 -6.64
C ARG A 147 -4.84 -23.39 -7.27
N LEU A 148 -4.23 -23.07 -8.41
CA LEU A 148 -4.49 -21.81 -9.12
C LEU A 148 -5.94 -21.73 -9.60
N ASN A 149 -6.47 -22.84 -10.11
CA ASN A 149 -7.87 -22.93 -10.54
C ASN A 149 -8.83 -22.58 -9.39
N LEU A 150 -8.62 -23.16 -8.20
CA LEU A 150 -9.42 -22.91 -7.02
C LEU A 150 -9.26 -21.47 -6.50
N LEU A 151 -8.04 -20.92 -6.54
CA LEU A 151 -7.79 -19.51 -6.14
C LEU A 151 -8.59 -18.55 -7.01
N ILE A 152 -8.53 -18.72 -8.35
CA ILE A 152 -9.29 -17.87 -9.30
C ILE A 152 -10.78 -17.92 -8.97
N GLN A 153 -11.33 -19.13 -8.84
CA GLN A 153 -12.76 -19.30 -8.56
C GLN A 153 -13.16 -18.75 -7.18
N THR A 154 -12.31 -18.91 -6.17
CA THR A 154 -12.58 -18.40 -4.83
C THR A 154 -12.57 -16.87 -4.81
N ILE A 155 -11.56 -16.23 -5.41
CA ILE A 155 -11.47 -14.78 -5.46
C ILE A 155 -12.67 -14.18 -6.23
N CYS A 156 -12.93 -14.69 -7.42
CA CYS A 156 -14.02 -14.17 -8.28
C CYS A 156 -15.40 -14.44 -7.69
N GLY A 157 -15.60 -15.59 -7.05
CA GLY A 157 -16.91 -15.98 -6.56
C GLY A 157 -17.26 -15.47 -5.15
N THR A 158 -16.24 -15.00 -4.38
CA THR A 158 -16.47 -14.46 -3.02
C THR A 158 -16.18 -12.97 -2.91
N GLY A 159 -15.47 -12.36 -3.88
CA GLY A 159 -14.99 -10.99 -3.78
C GLY A 159 -13.94 -10.77 -2.68
N ILE A 160 -13.29 -11.85 -2.22
CA ILE A 160 -12.22 -11.76 -1.22
C ILE A 160 -10.97 -11.12 -1.82
N ARG A 161 -10.26 -10.29 -1.05
CA ARG A 161 -8.96 -9.76 -1.51
C ARG A 161 -7.88 -10.83 -1.43
N VAL A 162 -6.87 -10.74 -2.30
CA VAL A 162 -5.75 -11.69 -2.30
C VAL A 162 -5.08 -11.79 -0.91
N SER A 163 -4.86 -10.66 -0.24
CA SER A 163 -4.29 -10.63 1.12
C SER A 163 -5.17 -11.25 2.20
N GLU A 164 -6.45 -11.44 1.91
CA GLU A 164 -7.45 -12.00 2.83
C GLU A 164 -7.68 -13.51 2.60
N LEU A 165 -7.04 -14.11 1.59
CA LEU A 165 -7.18 -15.55 1.31
C LEU A 165 -6.79 -16.44 2.49
N GLN A 166 -5.92 -15.99 3.37
CA GLN A 166 -5.56 -16.69 4.60
C GLN A 166 -6.76 -16.99 5.53
N TYR A 167 -7.85 -16.24 5.40
CA TYR A 167 -9.09 -16.48 6.18
C TYR A 167 -9.99 -17.56 5.56
N ILE A 168 -9.66 -18.11 4.38
CA ILE A 168 -10.34 -19.25 3.79
C ILE A 168 -9.75 -20.54 4.38
N THR A 169 -9.97 -20.76 5.65
CA THR A 169 -9.49 -21.93 6.38
C THR A 169 -10.42 -23.14 6.17
N VAL A 170 -10.00 -24.31 6.65
CA VAL A 170 -10.82 -25.54 6.60
C VAL A 170 -12.17 -25.33 7.30
N GLU A 171 -12.15 -24.65 8.46
CA GLU A 171 -13.33 -24.34 9.26
C GLU A 171 -14.26 -23.36 8.53
N ALA A 172 -13.67 -22.35 7.86
CA ALA A 172 -14.42 -21.41 7.03
C ALA A 172 -15.11 -22.12 5.86
N VAL A 173 -14.42 -23.07 5.21
CA VAL A 173 -15.01 -23.90 4.15
C VAL A 173 -16.09 -24.83 4.69
N GLN A 174 -15.94 -25.37 5.90
CA GLN A 174 -16.95 -26.23 6.54
C GLN A 174 -18.21 -25.45 6.92
N SER A 175 -18.05 -24.28 7.52
CA SER A 175 -19.18 -23.41 7.93
C SER A 175 -19.81 -22.66 6.74
N GLY A 176 -19.06 -22.45 5.65
CA GLY A 176 -19.47 -21.64 4.51
C GLY A 176 -19.33 -20.13 4.73
N LYS A 177 -18.59 -19.71 5.75
CA LYS A 177 -18.37 -18.31 6.13
C LYS A 177 -16.92 -18.10 6.53
N ALA A 178 -16.30 -17.03 6.03
CA ALA A 178 -15.00 -16.57 6.48
C ALA A 178 -15.12 -15.19 7.16
N THR A 179 -14.61 -15.05 8.37
CA THR A 179 -14.55 -13.76 9.06
C THR A 179 -13.21 -13.12 8.78
N VAL A 180 -13.23 -12.00 8.09
CA VAL A 180 -12.03 -11.27 7.66
C VAL A 180 -11.83 -10.03 8.53
N ASN A 181 -10.67 -9.94 9.16
CA ASN A 181 -10.25 -8.77 9.94
C ASN A 181 -9.18 -8.02 9.16
N CYS A 182 -9.47 -6.81 8.70
CA CYS A 182 -8.52 -5.99 7.96
C CYS A 182 -8.70 -4.51 8.32
N LYS A 183 -7.61 -3.83 8.69
CA LYS A 183 -7.60 -2.39 9.01
C LYS A 183 -8.69 -1.96 10.00
N ASN A 184 -8.82 -2.66 11.13
CA ASN A 184 -9.83 -2.43 12.17
C ASN A 184 -11.29 -2.57 11.71
N LYS A 185 -11.52 -3.26 10.59
CA LYS A 185 -12.86 -3.60 10.10
C LYS A 185 -13.00 -5.10 10.00
N THR A 186 -14.06 -5.62 10.60
CA THR A 186 -14.44 -7.02 10.50
C THR A 186 -15.59 -7.15 9.51
N ARG A 187 -15.49 -8.10 8.59
CA ARG A 187 -16.57 -8.45 7.68
C ARG A 187 -16.69 -9.96 7.52
N VAL A 188 -17.90 -10.44 7.29
CA VAL A 188 -18.16 -11.84 6.98
C VAL A 188 -18.28 -11.98 5.46
N ILE A 189 -17.57 -12.95 4.91
CA ILE A 189 -17.62 -13.34 3.51
C ILE A 189 -18.31 -14.70 3.43
N PHE A 190 -19.35 -14.83 2.62
CA PHE A 190 -20.01 -16.08 2.35
C PHE A 190 -19.31 -16.83 1.22
N ILE A 191 -19.07 -18.12 1.41
CA ILE A 191 -18.47 -19.00 0.41
C ILE A 191 -19.61 -19.71 -0.32
N PRO A 192 -19.85 -19.42 -1.61
CA PRO A 192 -20.90 -20.06 -2.40
C PRO A 192 -20.80 -21.57 -2.40
N LEU A 193 -21.94 -22.26 -2.41
CA LEU A 193 -22.01 -23.72 -2.28
C LEU A 193 -21.15 -24.47 -3.31
N GLN A 194 -21.08 -23.96 -4.56
CA GLN A 194 -20.26 -24.55 -5.61
C GLN A 194 -18.77 -24.51 -5.27
N ILE A 195 -18.28 -23.33 -4.85
CA ILE A 195 -16.87 -23.14 -4.43
C ILE A 195 -16.56 -23.98 -3.20
N ARG A 196 -17.48 -24.02 -2.25
CA ARG A 196 -17.35 -24.82 -1.05
C ARG A 196 -17.20 -26.32 -1.35
N LYS A 197 -17.96 -26.86 -2.32
CA LYS A 197 -17.81 -28.25 -2.77
C LYS A 197 -16.43 -28.51 -3.36
N LEU A 198 -15.93 -27.60 -4.22
CA LEU A 198 -14.61 -27.72 -4.84
C LEU A 198 -13.49 -27.65 -3.80
N LEU A 199 -13.56 -26.71 -2.88
CA LEU A 199 -12.57 -26.58 -1.80
C LEU A 199 -12.56 -27.78 -0.87
N LYS A 200 -13.73 -28.36 -0.51
CA LYS A 200 -13.82 -29.58 0.30
C LYS A 200 -13.18 -30.78 -0.41
N ALA A 201 -13.42 -30.93 -1.71
CA ALA A 201 -12.79 -31.99 -2.50
C ALA A 201 -11.25 -31.85 -2.51
N TYR A 202 -10.75 -30.62 -2.69
CA TYR A 202 -9.32 -30.33 -2.66
C TYR A 202 -8.71 -30.60 -1.27
N ILE A 203 -9.33 -30.13 -0.19
CA ILE A 203 -8.91 -30.36 1.20
C ILE A 203 -8.74 -31.86 1.45
N LYS A 204 -9.75 -32.67 1.06
CA LYS A 204 -9.74 -34.13 1.22
C LYS A 204 -8.60 -34.75 0.42
N LYS A 205 -8.43 -34.37 -0.86
CA LYS A 205 -7.39 -34.88 -1.76
C LYS A 205 -5.99 -34.52 -1.28
N ALA A 206 -5.78 -33.28 -0.79
CA ALA A 206 -4.50 -32.79 -0.32
C ALA A 206 -4.18 -33.21 1.13
N GLY A 207 -5.08 -33.87 1.84
CA GLY A 207 -4.88 -34.32 3.21
C GLY A 207 -4.77 -33.19 4.22
N ILE A 208 -5.34 -32.00 3.93
CA ILE A 208 -5.29 -30.83 4.82
C ILE A 208 -6.23 -31.07 5.99
N LYS A 209 -5.69 -31.09 7.22
CA LYS A 209 -6.48 -31.40 8.44
C LYS A 209 -6.97 -30.18 9.19
N ALA A 210 -6.22 -29.07 9.19
CA ALA A 210 -6.53 -27.80 9.83
C ALA A 210 -5.78 -26.66 9.17
N GLY A 211 -6.19 -25.40 9.37
CA GLY A 211 -5.45 -24.27 8.84
C GLY A 211 -6.28 -23.03 8.71
#